data_a225b73e528167de120126472f22260c
#
_entry.id   a225b73e528167de120126472f22260c
#
_cell.length_a   1.000
_cell.length_b   1.000
_cell.length_c   1.000
_cell.angle_alpha   90.00
_cell.angle_beta   90.00
_cell.angle_gamma   90.00
#
_symmetry.space_group_name_H-M   'P 1'
#
loop_
_entity.id
_entity.type
_entity.pdbx_description
1 polymer ?
#
loop_
_entity_poly.entity_id
_entity_poly.type
_entity_poly.pdbx_seq_one_letter_code
_entity_poly.pdbx_strand_id
1 'polypeptide(L)'
;MKIDHMHREDFKMKIYASGEDYLETILVLQKKLGMVRSVDVARHMGVSKPSVCVAVNTLKDGGFLTMDENHFLHLTNEGRKVAEEIYERHCFFTERLIAAGVDPKTAEVDACRIERAISDESFSKLKESVNNEDKAR
;
A
#
# COMPACT_ATOMS: atom_id res chain seq x y z
N MET A 1 -24.24 4.21 -18.84
CA MET A 1 -24.99 4.22 -17.58
C MET A 1 -24.22 3.58 -16.45
N LYS A 2 -24.05 2.28 -16.45
CA LYS A 2 -23.20 1.60 -15.47
C LYS A 2 -21.73 2.00 -15.58
N ILE A 3 -21.28 2.39 -16.76
CA ILE A 3 -19.91 2.82 -17.02
C ILE A 3 -19.58 4.13 -16.31
N ASP A 4 -20.51 5.11 -16.29
CA ASP A 4 -20.29 6.38 -15.61
C ASP A 4 -20.30 6.23 -14.10
N HIS A 5 -21.14 5.34 -13.57
CA HIS A 5 -21.20 5.04 -12.15
C HIS A 5 -19.93 4.28 -11.70
N MET A 6 -19.49 3.31 -12.49
CA MET A 6 -18.25 2.61 -12.26
C MET A 6 -17.04 3.55 -12.32
N HIS A 7 -17.09 4.53 -13.23
CA HIS A 7 -16.00 5.50 -13.40
C HIS A 7 -15.84 6.40 -12.17
N ARG A 8 -16.96 6.80 -11.53
CA ARG A 8 -16.91 7.60 -10.30
C ARG A 8 -16.43 6.81 -9.11
N GLU A 9 -16.85 5.56 -9.00
CA GLU A 9 -16.40 4.68 -7.91
C GLU A 9 -14.95 4.26 -8.10
N ASP A 10 -14.52 3.97 -9.33
CA ASP A 10 -13.14 3.72 -9.66
C ASP A 10 -12.26 4.92 -9.32
N PHE A 11 -12.75 6.13 -9.56
CA PHE A 11 -12.01 7.34 -9.22
C PHE A 11 -11.86 7.51 -7.70
N LYS A 12 -12.94 7.26 -6.93
CA LYS A 12 -12.88 7.26 -5.47
C LYS A 12 -11.95 6.18 -4.94
N MET A 13 -12.08 4.97 -5.46
CA MET A 13 -11.20 3.86 -5.09
C MET A 13 -9.74 4.13 -5.43
N LYS A 14 -9.48 4.77 -6.57
CA LYS A 14 -8.12 5.18 -6.95
C LYS A 14 -7.54 6.20 -5.98
N ILE A 15 -8.34 7.14 -5.48
CA ILE A 15 -7.88 8.13 -4.51
C ILE A 15 -7.52 7.44 -3.19
N TYR A 16 -8.36 6.53 -2.70
CA TYR A 16 -8.08 5.77 -1.49
C TYR A 16 -6.91 4.81 -1.68
N ALA A 17 -6.91 4.08 -2.78
CA ALA A 17 -5.82 3.17 -3.12
C ALA A 17 -4.50 3.93 -3.25
N SER A 18 -4.52 5.12 -3.87
CA SER A 18 -3.33 5.96 -3.99
C SER A 18 -2.81 6.41 -2.63
N GLY A 19 -3.70 6.80 -1.71
CA GLY A 19 -3.32 7.18 -0.35
C GLY A 19 -2.65 6.02 0.39
N GLU A 20 -3.22 4.84 0.32
CA GLU A 20 -2.66 3.64 0.91
C GLU A 20 -1.31 3.29 0.29
N ASP A 21 -1.18 3.41 -1.03
CA ASP A 21 0.07 3.19 -1.75
C ASP A 21 1.17 4.14 -1.31
N TYR A 22 0.83 5.41 -1.11
CA TYR A 22 1.79 6.39 -0.60
C TYR A 22 2.27 6.04 0.79
N LEU A 23 1.37 5.64 1.68
CA LEU A 23 1.72 5.24 3.05
C LEU A 23 2.60 3.99 3.04
N GLU A 24 2.25 2.99 2.25
CA GLU A 24 3.07 1.78 2.09
C GLU A 24 4.46 2.11 1.53
N THR A 25 4.51 2.95 0.51
CA THR A 25 5.78 3.38 -0.10
C THR A 25 6.67 4.08 0.91
N ILE A 26 6.11 4.98 1.72
CA ILE A 26 6.86 5.67 2.76
C ILE A 26 7.41 4.67 3.77
N LEU A 27 6.60 3.70 4.20
CA LEU A 27 7.06 2.65 5.11
C LEU A 27 8.23 1.85 4.53
N VAL A 28 8.10 1.41 3.29
CA VAL A 28 9.14 0.64 2.59
C VAL A 28 10.42 1.47 2.45
N LEU A 29 10.29 2.74 2.06
CA LEU A 29 11.43 3.63 1.89
C LEU A 29 12.11 3.96 3.23
N GLN A 30 11.35 4.10 4.31
CA GLN A 30 11.94 4.30 5.64
C GLN A 30 12.81 3.11 6.04
N LYS A 31 12.37 1.90 5.72
CA LYS A 31 13.17 0.69 5.99
C LYS A 31 14.46 0.64 5.18
N LYS A 32 14.44 1.18 3.96
CA LYS A 32 15.61 1.17 3.07
C LYS A 32 16.54 2.34 3.30
N LEU A 33 16.00 3.55 3.47
CA LEU A 33 16.76 4.79 3.46
C LEU A 33 16.90 5.43 4.86
N GLY A 34 16.07 5.04 5.79
CA GLY A 34 15.97 5.68 7.11
C GLY A 34 15.14 6.95 7.07
N MET A 35 15.51 7.91 6.24
CA MET A 35 14.82 9.20 6.09
C MET A 35 14.24 9.32 4.69
N VAL A 36 12.99 9.79 4.59
CA VAL A 36 12.23 9.82 3.33
C VAL A 36 11.75 11.23 3.03
N ARG A 37 12.02 11.70 1.81
CA ARG A 37 11.48 12.96 1.28
C ARG A 37 10.51 12.68 0.12
N SER A 38 9.74 13.68 -0.24
CA SER A 38 8.78 13.58 -1.35
C SER A 38 9.46 13.16 -2.66
N VAL A 39 10.70 13.59 -2.91
CA VAL A 39 11.44 13.20 -4.12
C VAL A 39 11.72 11.69 -4.15
N ASP A 40 11.97 11.09 -3.00
CA ASP A 40 12.19 9.65 -2.91
C ASP A 40 10.91 8.87 -3.26
N VAL A 41 9.79 9.36 -2.76
CA VAL A 41 8.46 8.79 -3.05
C VAL A 41 8.15 8.91 -4.54
N ALA A 42 8.35 10.10 -5.12
CA ALA A 42 8.11 10.34 -6.54
C ALA A 42 8.93 9.38 -7.42
N ARG A 43 10.20 9.22 -7.09
CA ARG A 43 11.11 8.33 -7.83
C ARG A 43 10.69 6.87 -7.71
N HIS A 44 10.36 6.43 -6.51
CA HIS A 44 9.95 5.04 -6.27
C HIS A 44 8.66 4.68 -6.98
N MET A 45 7.68 5.56 -6.93
CA MET A 45 6.35 5.32 -7.52
C MET A 45 6.27 5.66 -9.02
N GLY A 46 7.24 6.38 -9.55
CA GLY A 46 7.22 6.82 -10.94
C GLY A 46 6.14 7.87 -11.20
N VAL A 47 5.86 8.73 -10.23
CA VAL A 47 4.86 9.80 -10.34
C VAL A 47 5.54 11.17 -10.25
N SER A 48 4.80 12.23 -10.64
CA SER A 48 5.32 13.59 -10.61
C SER A 48 5.43 14.14 -9.19
N LYS A 49 6.34 15.08 -8.97
CA LYS A 49 6.44 15.80 -7.69
C LYS A 49 5.14 16.49 -7.28
N PRO A 50 4.44 17.20 -8.18
CA PRO A 50 3.15 17.80 -7.82
C PRO A 50 2.13 16.79 -7.33
N SER A 51 2.07 15.60 -7.94
CA SER A 51 1.18 14.51 -7.49
C SER A 51 1.51 14.07 -6.08
N VAL A 52 2.79 13.91 -5.76
CA VAL A 52 3.25 13.55 -4.41
C VAL A 52 2.88 14.64 -3.41
N CYS A 53 3.08 15.92 -3.77
CA CYS A 53 2.76 17.05 -2.88
C CYS A 53 1.27 17.08 -2.52
N VAL A 54 0.39 16.86 -3.50
CA VAL A 54 -1.07 16.78 -3.28
C VAL A 54 -1.40 15.62 -2.33
N ALA A 55 -0.86 14.44 -2.60
CA ALA A 55 -1.10 13.26 -1.77
C ALA A 55 -0.58 13.44 -0.34
N VAL A 56 0.63 13.97 -0.19
CA VAL A 56 1.24 14.24 1.12
C VAL A 56 0.39 15.22 1.92
N ASN A 57 -0.07 16.31 1.29
CA ASN A 57 -0.92 17.29 1.97
C ASN A 57 -2.24 16.66 2.41
N THR A 58 -2.87 15.86 1.56
CA THR A 58 -4.11 15.17 1.89
C THR A 58 -3.90 14.22 3.08
N LEU A 59 -2.82 13.47 3.07
CA LEU A 59 -2.50 12.52 4.14
C LEU A 59 -2.12 13.23 5.44
N LYS A 60 -1.45 14.37 5.37
CA LYS A 60 -1.17 15.22 6.54
C LYS A 60 -2.47 15.74 7.15
N ASP A 61 -3.36 16.27 6.32
CA ASP A 61 -4.66 16.78 6.78
C ASP A 61 -5.50 15.68 7.42
N GLY A 62 -5.38 14.45 6.92
CA GLY A 62 -6.07 13.28 7.45
C GLY A 62 -5.44 12.70 8.72
N GLY A 63 -4.27 13.19 9.13
CA GLY A 63 -3.60 12.70 10.32
C GLY A 63 -2.75 11.44 10.12
N PHE A 64 -2.41 11.09 8.88
CA PHE A 64 -1.61 9.90 8.57
C PHE A 64 -0.11 10.18 8.42
N LEU A 65 0.25 11.43 8.12
CA LEU A 65 1.65 11.85 7.93
C LEU A 65 1.93 13.15 8.67
N THR A 66 3.19 13.35 8.99
CA THR A 66 3.76 14.65 9.36
C THR A 66 4.98 14.93 8.49
N MET A 67 5.36 16.18 8.39
CA MET A 67 6.58 16.61 7.71
C MET A 67 7.37 17.49 8.67
N ASP A 68 8.66 17.18 8.85
CA ASP A 68 9.50 17.97 9.73
C ASP A 68 10.09 19.21 9.01
N GLU A 69 10.89 19.99 9.74
CA GLU A 69 11.51 21.22 9.25
C GLU A 69 12.43 20.99 8.03
N ASN A 70 13.00 19.80 7.94
CA ASN A 70 13.90 19.42 6.85
C ASN A 70 13.17 18.71 5.70
N HIS A 71 11.84 18.75 5.72
CA HIS A 71 10.95 18.13 4.72
C HIS A 71 11.02 16.62 4.68
N PHE A 72 11.43 15.97 5.76
CA PHE A 72 11.33 14.53 5.89
C PHE A 72 9.93 14.12 6.30
N LEU A 73 9.43 13.06 5.69
CA LEU A 73 8.09 12.53 5.91
C LEU A 73 8.12 11.50 7.03
N HIS A 74 7.16 11.60 7.93
CA HIS A 74 7.01 10.66 9.05
C HIS A 74 5.60 10.12 9.10
N LEU A 75 5.48 8.80 9.30
CA LEU A 75 4.19 8.17 9.51
C LEU A 75 3.73 8.45 10.94
N THR A 76 2.48 8.86 11.09
CA THR A 76 1.84 8.88 12.41
C THR A 76 1.51 7.45 12.83
N ASN A 77 1.02 7.24 14.05
CA ASN A 77 0.58 5.91 14.48
C ASN A 77 -0.52 5.36 13.58
N GLU A 78 -1.49 6.21 13.17
CA GLU A 78 -2.55 5.85 12.24
C GLU A 78 -2.00 5.52 10.85
N GLY A 79 -1.08 6.34 10.36
CA GLY A 79 -0.44 6.13 9.05
C GLY A 79 0.36 4.83 9.02
N ARG A 80 1.12 4.56 10.08
CA ARG A 80 1.89 3.33 10.21
C ARG A 80 1.00 2.10 10.23
N LYS A 81 -0.11 2.17 10.97
CA LYS A 81 -1.07 1.06 11.04
C LYS A 81 -1.60 0.71 9.65
N VAL A 82 -2.05 1.71 8.89
CA VAL A 82 -2.54 1.51 7.53
C VAL A 82 -1.44 0.94 6.64
N ALA A 83 -0.24 1.53 6.68
CA ALA A 83 0.89 1.08 5.87
C ALA A 83 1.28 -0.36 6.18
N GLU A 84 1.32 -0.74 7.44
CA GLU A 84 1.68 -2.10 7.87
C GLU A 84 0.63 -3.12 7.46
N GLU A 85 -0.66 -2.79 7.55
CA GLU A 85 -1.75 -3.66 7.10
C GLU A 85 -1.66 -3.94 5.60
N ILE A 86 -1.41 -2.91 4.80
CA ILE A 86 -1.25 -3.05 3.35
C ILE A 86 0.01 -3.86 3.02
N TYR A 87 1.10 -3.56 3.70
CA TYR A 87 2.37 -4.26 3.50
C TYR A 87 2.25 -5.75 3.84
N GLU A 88 1.53 -6.08 4.91
CA GLU A 88 1.26 -7.47 5.31
C GLU A 88 0.51 -8.23 4.20
N ARG A 89 -0.54 -7.61 3.63
CA ARG A 89 -1.29 -8.20 2.52
C ARG A 89 -0.39 -8.40 1.30
N HIS A 90 0.41 -7.39 0.98
CA HIS A 90 1.33 -7.47 -0.15
C HIS A 90 2.29 -8.64 -0.02
N CYS A 91 2.92 -8.78 1.12
CA CYS A 91 3.85 -9.88 1.40
C CYS A 91 3.15 -11.24 1.34
N PHE A 92 1.98 -11.34 1.95
CA PHE A 92 1.21 -12.58 1.97
C PHE A 92 0.90 -13.08 0.56
N PHE A 93 0.31 -12.22 -0.28
CA PHE A 93 -0.06 -12.63 -1.64
C PHE A 93 1.15 -12.84 -2.53
N THR A 94 2.18 -12.02 -2.41
CA THR A 94 3.42 -12.21 -3.16
C THR A 94 4.02 -13.59 -2.86
N GLU A 95 4.15 -13.94 -1.60
CA GLU A 95 4.69 -15.23 -1.17
C GLU A 95 3.85 -16.41 -1.64
N ARG A 96 2.52 -16.29 -1.53
CA ARG A 96 1.62 -17.37 -1.97
C ARG A 96 1.69 -17.59 -3.48
N LEU A 97 1.78 -16.52 -4.26
CA LEU A 97 1.88 -16.61 -5.71
C LEU A 97 3.22 -17.22 -6.15
N ILE A 98 4.30 -16.80 -5.52
CA ILE A 98 5.63 -17.38 -5.79
C ILE A 98 5.65 -18.86 -5.44
N ALA A 99 5.07 -19.25 -4.31
CA ALA A 99 4.98 -20.64 -3.89
C ALA A 99 4.17 -21.50 -4.89
N ALA A 100 3.19 -20.89 -5.56
CA ALA A 100 2.40 -21.55 -6.60
C ALA A 100 3.11 -21.62 -7.96
N GLY A 101 4.30 -21.02 -8.08
CA GLY A 101 5.10 -21.07 -9.30
C GLY A 101 5.02 -19.82 -10.16
N VAL A 102 4.40 -18.74 -9.65
CA VAL A 102 4.33 -17.48 -10.38
C VAL A 102 5.67 -16.76 -10.32
N ASP A 103 6.09 -16.19 -11.45
CA ASP A 103 7.31 -15.38 -11.53
C ASP A 103 7.28 -14.25 -10.48
N PRO A 104 8.40 -13.99 -9.76
CA PRO A 104 8.42 -12.98 -8.69
C PRO A 104 7.93 -11.58 -9.09
N LYS A 105 8.29 -11.11 -10.28
CA LYS A 105 7.82 -9.79 -10.75
C LYS A 105 6.31 -9.77 -10.99
N THR A 106 5.79 -10.82 -11.63
CA THR A 106 4.35 -10.97 -11.85
C THR A 106 3.62 -11.10 -10.51
N ALA A 107 4.18 -11.87 -9.58
CA ALA A 107 3.61 -12.05 -8.24
C ALA A 107 3.47 -10.71 -7.51
N GLU A 108 4.49 -9.85 -7.54
CA GLU A 108 4.43 -8.53 -6.92
C GLU A 108 3.35 -7.63 -7.53
N VAL A 109 3.24 -7.61 -8.87
CA VAL A 109 2.23 -6.82 -9.58
C VAL A 109 0.83 -7.30 -9.23
N ASP A 110 0.61 -8.61 -9.27
CA ASP A 110 -0.70 -9.19 -8.97
C ASP A 110 -1.06 -9.02 -7.49
N ALA A 111 -0.09 -9.17 -6.59
CA ALA A 111 -0.29 -8.93 -5.15
C ALA A 111 -0.77 -7.50 -4.89
N CYS A 112 -0.19 -6.50 -5.57
CA CYS A 112 -0.63 -5.11 -5.47
C CYS A 112 -2.10 -4.93 -5.85
N ARG A 113 -2.57 -5.67 -6.83
CA ARG A 113 -3.98 -5.62 -7.27
C ARG A 113 -4.90 -6.33 -6.29
N ILE A 114 -4.49 -7.51 -5.84
CA ILE A 114 -5.29 -8.35 -4.93
C ILE A 114 -5.46 -7.63 -3.59
N GLU A 115 -4.41 -7.04 -3.05
CA GLU A 115 -4.44 -6.40 -1.72
C GLU A 115 -5.46 -5.26 -1.64
N ARG A 116 -5.75 -4.62 -2.77
CA ARG A 116 -6.72 -3.52 -2.84
C ARG A 116 -8.16 -4.00 -3.02
N ALA A 117 -8.32 -5.19 -3.59
CA ALA A 117 -9.64 -5.72 -3.95
C ALA A 117 -10.26 -6.60 -2.88
N ILE A 118 -9.43 -7.20 -2.04
CA ILE A 118 -9.90 -8.18 -1.05
C ILE A 118 -10.38 -7.49 0.23
N SER A 119 -11.46 -8.00 0.82
CA SER A 119 -11.97 -7.50 2.10
C SER A 119 -11.10 -7.96 3.27
N ASP A 120 -11.20 -7.25 4.39
CA ASP A 120 -10.52 -7.63 5.63
C ASP A 120 -10.94 -9.02 6.11
N GLU A 121 -12.23 -9.32 6.01
CA GLU A 121 -12.76 -10.63 6.39
C GLU A 121 -12.13 -11.75 5.57
N SER A 122 -12.13 -11.60 4.25
CA SER A 122 -11.58 -12.62 3.36
C SER A 122 -10.08 -12.81 3.59
N PHE A 123 -9.36 -11.70 3.76
CA PHE A 123 -7.92 -11.77 4.03
C PHE A 123 -7.63 -12.48 5.36
N SER A 124 -8.36 -12.14 6.43
CA SER A 124 -8.20 -12.78 7.73
C SER A 124 -8.45 -14.28 7.66
N LYS A 125 -9.48 -14.70 6.93
CA LYS A 125 -9.81 -16.12 6.76
C LYS A 125 -8.74 -16.86 5.96
N LEU A 126 -8.23 -16.25 4.91
CA LEU A 126 -7.13 -16.83 4.13
C LEU A 126 -5.86 -16.99 4.99
N LYS A 127 -5.54 -16.00 5.78
CA LYS A 127 -4.40 -16.04 6.70
C LYS A 127 -4.53 -17.19 7.69
N GLU A 128 -5.68 -17.32 8.33
CA GLU A 128 -5.96 -18.41 9.27
C GLU A 128 -5.83 -19.77 8.59
N SER A 129 -6.36 -19.92 7.38
CA SER A 129 -6.32 -21.15 6.61
C SER A 129 -4.89 -21.60 6.34
N VAL A 130 -4.02 -20.68 5.93
CA VAL A 130 -2.61 -20.97 5.68
C VAL A 130 -1.89 -21.33 6.97
N ASN A 131 -2.10 -20.59 8.06
CA ASN A 131 -1.50 -20.89 9.35
C ASN A 131 -1.92 -22.25 9.89
N ASN A 132 -3.17 -22.63 9.69
CA ASN A 132 -3.67 -23.95 10.12
C ASN A 132 -3.06 -25.09 9.29
N GLU A 133 -2.87 -24.88 7.98
CA GLU A 133 -2.18 -25.85 7.13
C GLU A 133 -0.73 -26.04 7.58
N ASP A 134 -0.04 -24.98 7.88
CA ASP A 134 1.35 -25.03 8.36
C ASP A 134 1.46 -25.76 9.71
N LYS A 135 0.50 -25.55 10.59
CA LYS A 135 0.45 -26.26 11.89
C LYS A 135 0.12 -27.73 11.76
N ALA A 136 -0.64 -28.12 10.73
CA ALA A 136 -1.02 -29.50 10.48
C ALA A 136 0.12 -30.33 9.88
N ARG A 137 1.18 -29.69 9.41
CA ARG A 137 2.38 -30.35 8.90
C ARG A 137 3.42 -30.50 9.99
#